data_853ee1ad79616b1c0453ee89caad63cd
#
_entry.id   853ee1ad79616b1c0453ee89caad63cd
#
_cell.length_a   1.000
_cell.length_b   1.000
_cell.length_c   1.000
_cell.angle_alpha   90.00
_cell.angle_beta   90.00
_cell.angle_gamma   90.00
#
_symmetry.space_group_name_H-M   'P 1'
#
loop_
_entity.id
_entity.type
_entity.pdbx_description
1 polymer ?
#
loop_
_entity_poly.entity_id
_entity_poly.type
_entity_poly.pdbx_seq_one_letter_code
_entity_poly.pdbx_strand_id
1 'polypeptide(L)'
;MKEYSIASIAGDGIGKEVVPEAQKILKEISQQHQFKLKIEDYDFASCDYYEKHGKMMPDDWKDKLTKHDAIFFGAVGMPDKYPDHITLWGSLLKFRREFDQFINLRPVKLFEGVNAPLANKKPGDIDMIIVRAVSYTHLTLPTKA
;
A
#
# COMPACT_ATOMS: atom_id res chain seq x y z
N MET A 1 -17.38 -12.29 18.01
CA MET A 1 -17.21 -11.24 16.98
C MET A 1 -15.77 -11.35 16.51
N LYS A 2 -15.55 -11.39 15.18
CA LYS A 2 -14.20 -11.48 14.61
C LYS A 2 -13.47 -10.16 14.84
N GLU A 3 -12.18 -10.20 15.16
CA GLU A 3 -11.34 -9.01 15.38
C GLU A 3 -10.21 -9.02 14.37
N TYR A 4 -9.92 -7.87 13.79
CA TYR A 4 -8.83 -7.68 12.84
C TYR A 4 -7.95 -6.53 13.29
N SER A 5 -6.66 -6.69 13.13
CA SER A 5 -5.64 -5.67 13.43
C SER A 5 -4.97 -5.19 12.16
N ILE A 6 -4.93 -3.89 11.96
CA ILE A 6 -4.33 -3.26 10.77
C ILE A 6 -3.21 -2.33 11.20
N ALA A 7 -2.02 -2.52 10.62
CA ALA A 7 -0.96 -1.53 10.67
C ALA A 7 -1.23 -0.48 9.60
N SER A 8 -1.38 0.77 10.00
CA SER A 8 -1.62 1.88 9.09
C SER A 8 -0.36 2.73 8.96
N ILE A 9 0.05 2.98 7.73
CA ILE A 9 1.22 3.79 7.39
C ILE A 9 0.80 4.79 6.31
N ALA A 10 0.64 6.04 6.67
CA ALA A 10 0.24 7.09 5.72
C ALA A 10 1.34 7.39 4.70
N GLY A 11 2.60 7.40 5.15
CA GLY A 11 3.76 7.74 4.31
C GLY A 11 3.85 9.21 3.99
N ASP A 12 3.99 9.56 2.71
CA ASP A 12 4.27 10.91 2.24
C ASP A 12 3.11 11.52 1.43
N GLY A 13 3.16 12.84 1.24
CA GLY A 13 2.32 13.59 0.32
C GLY A 13 0.84 13.25 0.45
N ILE A 14 0.24 12.80 -0.66
CA ILE A 14 -1.19 12.44 -0.74
C ILE A 14 -1.59 11.33 0.24
N GLY A 15 -0.65 10.47 0.66
CA GLY A 15 -0.93 9.41 1.63
C GLY A 15 -1.44 9.96 2.97
N LYS A 16 -0.95 11.13 3.39
CA LYS A 16 -1.38 11.80 4.62
C LYS A 16 -2.82 12.31 4.55
N GLU A 17 -3.35 12.49 3.34
CA GLU A 17 -4.74 12.93 3.11
C GLU A 17 -5.67 11.73 2.92
N VAL A 18 -5.30 10.78 2.06
CA VAL A 18 -6.21 9.69 1.67
C VAL A 18 -6.32 8.59 2.73
N VAL A 19 -5.24 8.32 3.49
CA VAL A 19 -5.26 7.26 4.50
C VAL A 19 -6.25 7.54 5.63
N PRO A 20 -6.31 8.73 6.23
CA PRO A 20 -7.33 9.05 7.24
C PRO A 20 -8.76 8.93 6.72
N GLU A 21 -9.03 9.33 5.48
CA GLU A 21 -10.36 9.19 4.89
C GLU A 21 -10.75 7.72 4.69
N ALA A 22 -9.81 6.91 4.19
CA ALA A 22 -10.04 5.48 4.03
C ALA A 22 -10.21 4.77 5.39
N GLN A 23 -9.53 5.19 6.45
CA GLN A 23 -9.73 4.68 7.81
C GLN A 23 -11.15 4.94 8.33
N LYS A 24 -11.77 6.10 7.98
CA LYS A 24 -13.17 6.38 8.34
C LYS A 24 -14.11 5.38 7.68
N ILE A 25 -13.89 5.10 6.39
CA ILE A 25 -14.67 4.10 5.64
C ILE A 25 -14.50 2.71 6.24
N LEU A 26 -13.26 2.30 6.56
CA LEU A 26 -13.00 1.00 7.19
C LEU A 26 -13.70 0.85 8.54
N LYS A 27 -13.73 1.90 9.35
CA LYS A 27 -14.46 1.91 10.63
C LYS A 27 -15.97 1.76 10.42
N GLU A 28 -16.54 2.47 9.45
CA GLU A 28 -17.96 2.36 9.11
C GLU A 28 -18.33 0.95 8.62
N ILE A 29 -17.53 0.39 7.71
CA ILE A 29 -17.70 -0.99 7.24
C ILE A 29 -17.62 -1.99 8.39
N SER A 30 -16.71 -1.77 9.34
CA SER A 30 -16.56 -2.66 10.49
C SER A 30 -17.82 -2.70 11.37
N GLN A 31 -18.52 -1.57 11.52
CA GLN A 31 -19.77 -1.47 12.25
C GLN A 31 -20.90 -2.16 11.49
N GLN A 32 -21.04 -1.87 10.19
CA GLN A 32 -22.09 -2.45 9.34
C GLN A 32 -21.99 -3.99 9.27
N HIS A 33 -20.78 -4.53 9.20
CA HIS A 33 -20.53 -5.97 9.09
C HIS A 33 -20.20 -6.66 10.42
N GLN A 34 -20.36 -5.95 11.55
CA GLN A 34 -20.24 -6.47 12.91
C GLN A 34 -18.93 -7.21 13.21
N PHE A 35 -17.79 -6.65 12.79
CA PHE A 35 -16.48 -7.10 13.20
C PHE A 35 -15.73 -5.97 13.94
N LYS A 36 -14.77 -6.35 14.77
CA LYS A 36 -13.90 -5.38 15.45
C LYS A 36 -12.70 -5.06 14.57
N LEU A 37 -12.37 -3.78 14.48
CA LEU A 37 -11.20 -3.30 13.75
C LEU A 37 -10.31 -2.50 14.69
N LYS A 38 -9.08 -2.98 14.87
CA LYS A 38 -8.01 -2.25 15.56
C LYS A 38 -7.06 -1.69 14.52
N ILE A 39 -6.91 -0.37 14.48
CA ILE A 39 -5.95 0.30 13.59
C ILE A 39 -4.85 0.89 14.47
N GLU A 40 -3.60 0.58 14.15
CA GLU A 40 -2.40 1.13 14.77
C GLU A 40 -1.61 1.91 13.73
N ASP A 41 -1.42 3.22 13.97
CA ASP A 41 -0.73 4.11 13.05
C ASP A 41 0.78 4.10 13.33
N TYR A 42 1.56 4.04 12.25
CA TYR A 42 3.02 4.09 12.26
C TYR A 42 3.51 5.26 11.42
N ASP A 43 4.52 5.96 11.90
CA ASP A 43 5.12 7.14 11.28
C ASP A 43 6.30 6.84 10.36
N PHE A 44 6.83 5.62 10.39
CA PHE A 44 7.93 5.21 9.54
C PHE A 44 7.50 4.93 8.09
N ALA A 45 8.45 4.59 7.21
CA ALA A 45 8.28 4.49 5.77
C ALA A 45 7.80 5.81 5.15
N SER A 46 8.37 6.90 5.63
CA SER A 46 8.11 8.27 5.16
C SER A 46 9.40 9.06 5.07
N CYS A 47 9.39 10.09 4.23
CA CYS A 47 10.51 11.03 4.12
C CYS A 47 10.74 11.79 5.42
N ASP A 48 9.68 12.14 6.15
CA ASP A 48 9.79 12.80 7.46
C ASP A 48 10.50 11.92 8.49
N TYR A 49 10.24 10.61 8.47
CA TYR A 49 10.94 9.65 9.32
C TYR A 49 12.42 9.54 8.92
N TYR A 50 12.69 9.51 7.60
CA TYR A 50 14.05 9.48 7.09
C TYR A 50 14.86 10.71 7.50
N GLU A 51 14.28 11.90 7.47
CA GLU A 51 14.94 13.14 7.92
C GLU A 51 15.39 13.08 9.38
N LYS A 52 14.56 12.48 10.23
CA LYS A 52 14.82 12.39 11.68
C LYS A 52 15.81 11.29 12.04
N HIS A 53 15.80 10.19 11.31
CA HIS A 53 16.48 8.96 11.74
C HIS A 53 17.56 8.46 10.75
N GLY A 54 17.69 9.08 9.56
CA GLY A 54 18.63 8.65 8.52
C GLY A 54 18.28 7.31 7.85
N LYS A 55 17.11 6.74 8.15
CA LYS A 55 16.61 5.49 7.60
C LYS A 55 15.09 5.54 7.45
N MET A 56 14.54 4.82 6.46
CA MET A 56 13.10 4.84 6.19
C MET A 56 12.27 4.09 7.24
N MET A 57 12.87 3.13 7.93
CA MET A 57 12.17 2.29 8.91
C MET A 57 13.09 1.96 10.09
N PRO A 58 12.54 1.76 11.31
CA PRO A 58 13.30 1.27 12.45
C PRO A 58 13.76 -0.18 12.22
N ASP A 59 14.74 -0.66 13.00
CA ASP A 59 15.30 -2.00 12.79
C ASP A 59 14.29 -3.12 13.13
N ASP A 60 13.36 -2.85 14.02
CA ASP A 60 12.29 -3.75 14.48
C ASP A 60 10.98 -3.61 13.68
N TRP A 61 10.99 -2.94 12.53
CA TRP A 61 9.80 -2.68 11.73
C TRP A 61 9.03 -3.95 11.34
N LYS A 62 9.76 -5.03 11.03
CA LYS A 62 9.16 -6.31 10.63
C LYS A 62 8.38 -6.94 11.78
N ASP A 63 8.98 -6.96 12.96
CA ASP A 63 8.33 -7.50 14.17
C ASP A 63 7.10 -6.69 14.57
N LYS A 64 7.14 -5.38 14.36
CA LYS A 64 5.98 -4.50 14.57
C LYS A 64 4.85 -4.84 13.61
N LEU A 65 5.14 -4.96 12.32
CA LEU A 65 4.11 -5.18 11.29
C LEU A 65 3.57 -6.62 11.26
N THR A 66 4.38 -7.62 11.62
CA THR A 66 3.96 -9.03 11.66
C THR A 66 2.85 -9.31 12.67
N LYS A 67 2.64 -8.42 13.64
CA LYS A 67 1.58 -8.55 14.66
C LYS A 67 0.17 -8.26 14.11
N HIS A 68 0.09 -7.72 12.91
CA HIS A 68 -1.15 -7.27 12.28
C HIS A 68 -1.60 -8.25 11.19
N ASP A 69 -2.90 -8.32 10.97
CA ASP A 69 -3.49 -9.14 9.90
C ASP A 69 -3.24 -8.53 8.51
N ALA A 70 -3.09 -7.19 8.45
CA ALA A 70 -2.83 -6.48 7.20
C ALA A 70 -2.05 -5.19 7.43
N ILE A 71 -1.36 -4.75 6.39
CA ILE A 71 -0.69 -3.45 6.32
C ILE A 71 -1.49 -2.56 5.37
N PHE A 72 -2.00 -1.45 5.89
CA PHE A 72 -2.67 -0.42 5.12
C PHE A 72 -1.66 0.69 4.83
N PHE A 73 -1.14 0.72 3.61
CA PHE A 73 -0.05 1.58 3.20
C PHE A 73 -0.51 2.66 2.23
N GLY A 74 -0.20 3.91 2.51
CA GLY A 74 -0.55 5.06 1.68
C GLY A 74 0.42 5.26 0.52
N ALA A 75 1.12 6.39 0.53
CA ALA A 75 2.09 6.74 -0.51
C ALA A 75 3.48 6.94 0.10
N VAL A 76 4.53 6.66 -0.67
CA VAL A 76 5.90 6.92 -0.25
C VAL A 76 6.71 7.51 -1.39
N GLY A 77 7.51 8.49 -1.04
CA GLY A 77 8.47 9.14 -1.93
C GLY A 77 8.17 10.61 -2.14
N MET A 78 9.25 11.35 -2.25
CA MET A 78 9.30 12.76 -2.65
C MET A 78 10.44 12.87 -3.67
N PRO A 79 10.22 12.59 -4.96
CA PRO A 79 11.28 12.48 -5.97
C PRO A 79 12.10 13.77 -6.13
N ASP A 80 11.48 14.92 -5.85
CA ASP A 80 12.17 16.23 -5.88
C ASP A 80 13.19 16.40 -4.74
N LYS A 81 13.05 15.62 -3.65
CA LYS A 81 13.88 15.73 -2.46
C LYS A 81 14.73 14.49 -2.20
N TYR A 82 14.16 13.32 -2.41
CA TYR A 82 14.79 12.04 -2.15
C TYR A 82 14.63 11.09 -3.34
N PRO A 83 15.73 10.50 -3.83
CA PRO A 83 15.66 9.54 -4.93
C PRO A 83 15.00 8.23 -4.51
N ASP A 84 14.43 7.52 -5.48
CA ASP A 84 13.67 6.28 -5.30
C ASP A 84 14.46 5.16 -4.62
N HIS A 85 15.79 5.13 -4.79
CA HIS A 85 16.63 4.11 -4.13
C HIS A 85 16.69 4.30 -2.60
N ILE A 86 16.38 5.48 -2.08
CA ILE A 86 16.23 5.72 -0.65
C ILE A 86 14.81 5.37 -0.21
N THR A 87 13.82 5.98 -0.86
CA THR A 87 12.43 5.94 -0.40
C THR A 87 11.76 4.60 -0.69
N LEU A 88 11.77 4.14 -1.94
CA LEU A 88 11.10 2.90 -2.34
C LEU A 88 11.87 1.66 -1.89
N TRP A 89 13.20 1.66 -2.07
CA TRP A 89 14.01 0.50 -1.67
C TRP A 89 14.15 0.39 -0.15
N GLY A 90 14.11 1.54 0.53
CA GLY A 90 14.17 1.59 1.99
C GLY A 90 12.86 1.19 2.68
N SER A 91 11.74 1.13 1.98
CA SER A 91 10.40 0.85 2.54
C SER A 91 9.61 -0.16 1.73
N LEU A 92 8.85 0.27 0.71
CA LEU A 92 7.90 -0.55 -0.05
C LEU A 92 8.50 -1.84 -0.60
N LEU A 93 9.72 -1.79 -1.13
CA LEU A 93 10.38 -2.97 -1.68
C LEU A 93 10.85 -3.93 -0.59
N LYS A 94 11.18 -3.41 0.59
CA LYS A 94 11.46 -4.26 1.77
C LYS A 94 10.22 -5.00 2.21
N PHE A 95 9.05 -4.34 2.30
CA PHE A 95 7.79 -5.03 2.62
C PHE A 95 7.55 -6.20 1.68
N ARG A 96 7.62 -5.95 0.38
CA ARG A 96 7.39 -6.98 -0.64
C ARG A 96 8.34 -8.17 -0.53
N ARG A 97 9.61 -7.90 -0.28
CA ARG A 97 10.65 -8.93 -0.16
C ARG A 97 10.53 -9.73 1.15
N GLU A 98 10.41 -9.03 2.26
CA GLU A 98 10.44 -9.64 3.59
C GLU A 98 9.14 -10.34 3.98
N PHE A 99 8.03 -10.01 3.32
CA PHE A 99 6.73 -10.68 3.47
C PHE A 99 6.38 -11.57 2.27
N ASP A 100 7.33 -11.88 1.39
CA ASP A 100 7.13 -12.74 0.21
C ASP A 100 5.92 -12.34 -0.65
N GLN A 101 5.71 -11.05 -0.83
CA GLN A 101 4.60 -10.49 -1.62
C GLN A 101 4.95 -10.47 -3.11
N PHE A 102 4.81 -11.59 -3.81
CA PHE A 102 5.17 -11.70 -5.23
C PHE A 102 4.03 -11.35 -6.20
N ILE A 103 2.83 -11.14 -5.70
CA ILE A 103 1.67 -10.74 -6.51
C ILE A 103 1.21 -9.36 -6.10
N ASN A 104 1.06 -8.47 -7.08
CA ASN A 104 0.44 -7.17 -6.91
C ASN A 104 -0.87 -7.16 -7.70
N LEU A 105 -1.99 -7.24 -7.00
CA LEU A 105 -3.32 -7.14 -7.59
C LEU A 105 -3.69 -5.67 -7.74
N ARG A 106 -4.03 -5.27 -8.96
CA ARG A 106 -4.39 -3.89 -9.30
C ARG A 106 -5.80 -3.85 -9.90
N PRO A 107 -6.84 -3.68 -9.08
CA PRO A 107 -8.18 -3.46 -9.60
C PRO A 107 -8.25 -2.09 -10.28
N VAL A 108 -8.86 -2.05 -11.45
CA VAL A 108 -9.09 -0.83 -12.24
C VAL A 108 -10.54 -0.76 -12.60
N LYS A 109 -11.22 0.28 -12.13
CA LYS A 109 -12.64 0.50 -12.41
C LYS A 109 -12.88 1.97 -12.75
N LEU A 110 -13.64 2.21 -13.81
CA LEU A 110 -14.08 3.56 -14.16
C LEU A 110 -15.38 3.86 -13.43
N PHE A 111 -15.31 4.83 -12.50
CA PHE A 111 -16.46 5.30 -11.74
C PHE A 111 -17.19 6.43 -12.47
N GLU A 112 -18.47 6.65 -12.10
CA GLU A 112 -19.22 7.82 -12.54
C GLU A 112 -18.56 9.12 -12.09
N GLY A 113 -18.59 10.13 -12.94
CA GLY A 113 -17.98 11.44 -12.68
C GLY A 113 -16.46 11.50 -12.87
N VAL A 114 -15.80 10.36 -13.19
CA VAL A 114 -14.35 10.31 -13.45
C VAL A 114 -14.11 10.27 -14.96
N ASN A 115 -13.27 11.17 -15.44
CA ASN A 115 -12.83 11.18 -16.83
C ASN A 115 -11.79 10.08 -17.08
N ALA A 116 -12.06 9.19 -18.03
CA ALA A 116 -11.08 8.20 -18.45
C ALA A 116 -10.00 8.88 -19.34
N PRO A 117 -8.72 8.46 -19.21
CA PRO A 117 -7.69 8.88 -20.14
C PRO A 117 -7.89 8.29 -21.55
N LEU A 118 -8.70 7.25 -21.67
CA LEU A 118 -9.06 6.64 -22.95
C LEU A 118 -10.32 7.29 -23.53
N ALA A 119 -10.28 7.59 -24.82
CA ALA A 119 -11.40 8.22 -25.51
C ALA A 119 -12.66 7.34 -25.50
N ASN A 120 -13.82 7.99 -25.39
CA ASN A 120 -15.15 7.37 -25.51
C ASN A 120 -15.44 6.23 -24.52
N LYS A 121 -14.82 6.24 -23.32
CA LYS A 121 -15.12 5.26 -22.27
C LYS A 121 -16.17 5.78 -21.30
N LYS A 122 -17.08 4.92 -20.92
CA LYS A 122 -18.17 5.19 -19.96
C LYS A 122 -17.98 4.32 -18.70
N PRO A 123 -18.58 4.70 -17.57
CA PRO A 123 -18.67 3.82 -16.41
C PRO A 123 -19.20 2.43 -16.79
N GLY A 124 -18.50 1.40 -16.35
CA GLY A 124 -18.77 0.00 -16.72
C GLY A 124 -17.93 -0.55 -17.90
N ASP A 125 -17.39 0.30 -18.77
CA ASP A 125 -16.53 -0.14 -19.88
C ASP A 125 -15.15 -0.62 -19.39
N ILE A 126 -14.74 -0.15 -18.22
CA ILE A 126 -13.49 -0.53 -17.57
C ILE A 126 -13.81 -1.07 -16.19
N ASP A 127 -13.70 -2.39 -16.03
CA ASP A 127 -13.79 -3.11 -14.75
C ASP A 127 -12.94 -4.38 -14.90
N MET A 128 -11.69 -4.29 -14.44
CA MET A 128 -10.71 -5.36 -14.62
C MET A 128 -9.74 -5.44 -13.44
N ILE A 129 -9.09 -6.57 -13.28
CA ILE A 129 -7.99 -6.76 -12.34
C ILE A 129 -6.73 -7.09 -13.12
N ILE A 130 -5.69 -6.27 -12.95
CA ILE A 130 -4.36 -6.54 -13.48
C ILE A 130 -3.57 -7.28 -12.42
N VAL A 131 -3.13 -8.49 -12.74
CA VAL A 131 -2.24 -9.28 -11.89
C VAL A 131 -0.80 -9.00 -12.33
N ARG A 132 -0.05 -8.28 -11.49
CA ARG A 132 1.33 -7.93 -11.75
C ARG A 132 2.27 -8.79 -10.92
N ALA A 133 3.22 -9.46 -11.55
CA ALA A 133 4.33 -10.09 -10.84
C ALA A 133 5.25 -9.01 -10.26
N VAL A 134 5.67 -9.18 -9.01
CA VAL A 134 6.70 -8.35 -8.40
C VAL A 134 8.05 -8.87 -8.86
N SER A 135 8.81 -8.08 -9.58
CA SER A 135 9.98 -8.46 -10.39
C SER A 135 11.22 -8.93 -9.61
N TYR A 136 11.11 -9.19 -8.32
CA TYR A 136 12.25 -9.62 -7.49
C TYR A 136 12.18 -11.08 -7.06
N THR A 137 11.08 -11.71 -7.31
CA THR A 137 10.93 -13.13 -7.09
C THR A 137 11.21 -13.82 -8.40
N HIS A 138 11.99 -14.89 -8.35
CA HIS A 138 12.45 -15.75 -9.41
C HIS A 138 11.30 -16.34 -10.26
N LEU A 139 10.53 -15.50 -10.93
CA LEU A 139 9.67 -15.92 -12.01
C LEU A 139 10.55 -16.10 -13.25
N THR A 140 11.34 -17.15 -13.25
CA THR A 140 11.80 -17.72 -14.50
C THR A 140 10.57 -18.22 -15.24
N LEU A 141 10.11 -17.42 -16.19
CA LEU A 141 9.23 -17.96 -17.22
C LEU A 141 9.94 -19.15 -17.84
N PRO A 142 9.30 -20.33 -17.97
CA PRO A 142 9.90 -21.42 -18.67
C PRO A 142 10.14 -20.94 -20.12
N THR A 143 11.40 -20.68 -20.44
CA THR A 143 11.82 -20.52 -21.83
C THR A 143 11.59 -21.85 -22.50
N LYS A 144 10.53 -21.96 -23.29
CA LYS A 144 10.41 -23.05 -24.25
C LYS A 144 11.62 -22.94 -25.18
N ALA A 145 12.48 -23.95 -25.11
CA ALA A 145 13.44 -24.23 -26.15
C ALA A 145 12.71 -24.60 -27.45
#